data_c1ee10d25ed54879e4ab488c965ed8fa
#
_entry.id   c1ee10d25ed54879e4ab488c965ed8fa
#
_cell.length_a   1.000
_cell.length_b   1.000
_cell.length_c   1.000
_cell.angle_alpha   90.00
_cell.angle_beta   90.00
_cell.angle_gamma   90.00
#
_symmetry.space_group_name_H-M   'P 1'
#
loop_
_entity.id
_entity.type
_entity.pdbx_description
1 polymer ?
#
loop_
_entity_poly.entity_id
_entity_poly.type
_entity_poly.pdbx_seq_one_letter_code
_entity_poly.pdbx_strand_id
1 'polypeptide(L)'
;MAREAVIVDSLRTGLTKANRGSFNMTEPADYLAHALREVVAAQPKLDPGEVEDVITGCAMPEGCQGMNVSRIAAMGAGFPKDVAGTTVNRFCSSGSQAIAMAAHQIINEGAEVAIGAGVETITMMQDGTQNTHRMVNAAAKERFPGLYFPMGITAEVVAERYGISRCLLYTSDAADE
;
A
#
# COMPACT_ATOMS: atom_id res chain seq x y z
N MET A 1 15.46 -8.44 27.75
CA MET A 1 16.06 -8.06 26.44
C MET A 1 15.01 -7.28 25.68
N ALA A 2 15.37 -6.29 24.91
CA ALA A 2 14.40 -5.61 24.04
C ALA A 2 13.90 -6.61 22.97
N ARG A 3 12.62 -6.57 22.64
CA ARG A 3 12.08 -7.36 21.52
C ARG A 3 12.61 -6.78 20.21
N GLU A 4 12.88 -7.63 19.26
CA GLU A 4 13.29 -7.26 17.91
C GLU A 4 12.26 -7.79 16.92
N ALA A 5 11.92 -6.99 15.92
CA ALA A 5 11.14 -7.44 14.78
C ALA A 5 12.10 -7.86 13.65
N VAL A 6 11.88 -9.02 13.10
CA VAL A 6 12.66 -9.55 11.97
C VAL A 6 11.74 -9.82 10.79
N ILE A 7 12.21 -9.55 9.58
CA ILE A 7 11.50 -9.91 8.36
C ILE A 7 11.93 -11.34 8.01
N VAL A 8 10.98 -12.26 8.04
CA VAL A 8 11.23 -13.68 7.73
C VAL A 8 10.99 -14.03 6.28
N ASP A 9 10.12 -13.28 5.60
CA ASP A 9 9.83 -13.47 4.18
C ASP A 9 9.24 -12.21 3.54
N SER A 10 9.28 -12.13 2.23
CA SER A 10 8.62 -11.09 1.45
C SER A 10 8.19 -11.64 0.09
N LEU A 11 6.98 -11.33 -0.34
CA LEU A 11 6.41 -11.78 -1.59
C LEU A 11 5.61 -10.66 -2.25
N ARG A 12 5.59 -10.64 -3.57
CA ARG A 12 4.75 -9.71 -4.32
C ARG A 12 4.22 -10.37 -5.58
N THR A 13 3.08 -9.89 -6.07
CA THR A 13 2.57 -10.20 -7.40
C THR A 13 3.39 -9.47 -8.47
N GLY A 14 3.27 -9.89 -9.72
CA GLY A 14 3.71 -9.07 -10.84
C GLY A 14 3.02 -7.70 -10.84
N LEU A 15 3.70 -6.70 -11.40
CA LEU A 15 3.10 -5.39 -11.67
C LEU A 15 2.61 -5.35 -13.11
N THR A 16 1.50 -4.67 -13.35
CA THR A 16 1.00 -4.43 -14.68
C THR A 16 0.74 -2.94 -14.92
N LYS A 17 0.84 -2.55 -16.18
CA LYS A 17 0.62 -1.15 -16.55
C LYS A 17 -0.85 -0.78 -16.35
N ALA A 18 -1.10 0.34 -15.69
CA ALA A 18 -2.45 0.90 -15.54
C ALA A 18 -3.13 1.09 -16.90
N ASN A 19 -4.43 0.81 -16.97
CA ASN A 19 -5.30 0.89 -18.14
C ASN A 19 -4.98 -0.05 -19.31
N ARG A 20 -3.86 -0.80 -19.26
CA ARG A 20 -3.41 -1.67 -20.36
C ARG A 20 -2.84 -3.02 -19.89
N GLY A 21 -2.81 -3.26 -18.60
CA GLY A 21 -2.24 -4.49 -18.04
C GLY A 21 -3.27 -5.58 -17.82
N SER A 22 -2.81 -6.80 -17.59
CA SER A 22 -3.65 -7.97 -17.36
C SER A 22 -4.46 -7.92 -16.06
N PHE A 23 -4.04 -7.09 -15.08
CA PHE A 23 -4.75 -6.93 -13.80
C PHE A 23 -5.77 -5.80 -13.77
N ASN A 24 -6.04 -5.15 -14.91
CA ASN A 24 -6.93 -3.99 -14.96
C ASN A 24 -8.34 -4.23 -14.41
N MET A 25 -8.83 -5.47 -14.51
CA MET A 25 -10.15 -5.88 -14.05
C MET A 25 -10.08 -6.94 -12.94
N THR A 26 -8.91 -7.09 -12.31
CA THR A 26 -8.75 -7.99 -11.16
C THR A 26 -8.99 -7.20 -9.88
N GLU A 27 -9.89 -7.69 -9.05
CA GLU A 27 -10.20 -7.06 -7.76
C GLU A 27 -8.95 -6.97 -6.87
N PRO A 28 -8.69 -5.80 -6.26
CA PRO A 28 -7.50 -5.61 -5.43
C PRO A 28 -7.46 -6.54 -4.22
N ALA A 29 -8.61 -6.87 -3.65
CA ALA A 29 -8.69 -7.83 -2.56
C ALA A 29 -8.24 -9.24 -2.98
N ASP A 30 -8.46 -9.64 -4.23
CA ASP A 30 -8.10 -10.97 -4.72
C ASP A 30 -6.60 -11.16 -4.88
N TYR A 31 -5.89 -10.20 -5.51
CA TYR A 31 -4.43 -10.34 -5.63
C TYR A 31 -3.71 -10.07 -4.31
N LEU A 32 -4.27 -9.24 -3.41
CA LEU A 32 -3.77 -9.14 -2.05
C LEU A 32 -3.98 -10.45 -1.29
N ALA A 33 -5.17 -11.05 -1.36
CA ALA A 33 -5.45 -12.35 -0.74
C ALA A 33 -4.52 -13.46 -1.26
N HIS A 34 -4.23 -13.45 -2.58
CA HIS A 34 -3.24 -14.36 -3.15
C HIS A 34 -1.86 -14.17 -2.50
N ALA A 35 -1.35 -12.94 -2.44
CA ALA A 35 -0.05 -12.66 -1.83
C ALA A 35 0.01 -13.05 -0.34
N LEU A 36 -1.06 -12.77 0.41
CA LEU A 36 -1.16 -13.16 1.83
C LEU A 36 -1.14 -14.68 2.02
N ARG A 37 -1.87 -15.41 1.20
CA ARG A 37 -1.89 -16.87 1.24
C ARG A 37 -0.52 -17.46 0.93
N GLU A 38 0.10 -16.99 -0.14
CA GLU A 38 1.39 -17.52 -0.59
C GLU A 38 2.54 -17.22 0.38
N VAL A 39 2.57 -16.03 0.98
CA VAL A 39 3.64 -15.70 1.94
C VAL A 39 3.55 -16.56 3.21
N VAL A 40 2.34 -16.89 3.67
CA VAL A 40 2.14 -17.80 4.81
C VAL A 40 2.43 -19.25 4.40
N ALA A 41 1.98 -19.67 3.21
CA ALA A 41 2.25 -21.02 2.70
C ALA A 41 3.74 -21.30 2.50
N ALA A 42 4.55 -20.27 2.23
CA ALA A 42 6.00 -20.39 2.16
C ALA A 42 6.65 -20.67 3.54
N GLN A 43 5.90 -20.54 4.64
CA GLN A 43 6.37 -20.78 6.00
C GLN A 43 5.71 -22.06 6.57
N PRO A 44 6.26 -23.26 6.33
CA PRO A 44 5.56 -24.52 6.60
C PRO A 44 5.33 -24.83 8.09
N LYS A 45 5.90 -24.02 8.98
CA LYS A 45 5.72 -24.14 10.43
C LYS A 45 4.75 -23.10 10.99
N LEU A 46 4.29 -22.16 10.19
CA LEU A 46 3.38 -21.09 10.61
C LEU A 46 1.94 -21.52 10.36
N ASP A 47 1.13 -21.57 11.40
CA ASP A 47 -0.31 -21.67 11.27
C ASP A 47 -0.86 -20.28 10.88
N PRO A 48 -1.72 -20.16 9.88
CA PRO A 48 -2.36 -18.88 9.53
C PRO A 48 -3.04 -18.18 10.72
N GLY A 49 -3.48 -18.93 11.72
CA GLY A 49 -4.10 -18.40 12.94
C GLY A 49 -3.12 -17.77 13.92
N GLU A 50 -1.81 -17.97 13.75
CA GLU A 50 -0.78 -17.30 14.53
C GLU A 50 -0.52 -15.86 14.06
N VAL A 51 -1.02 -15.49 12.89
CA VAL A 51 -0.98 -14.09 12.41
C VAL A 51 -1.98 -13.27 13.20
N GLU A 52 -1.50 -12.31 13.97
CA GLU A 52 -2.36 -11.47 14.82
C GLU A 52 -2.98 -10.30 14.06
N ASP A 53 -2.24 -9.68 13.14
CA ASP A 53 -2.73 -8.57 12.32
C ASP A 53 -2.13 -8.56 10.92
N VAL A 54 -2.95 -8.17 9.95
CA VAL A 54 -2.54 -7.85 8.59
C VAL A 54 -2.72 -6.35 8.36
N ILE A 55 -1.63 -5.62 8.32
CA ILE A 55 -1.62 -4.17 8.10
C ILE A 55 -1.31 -3.91 6.63
N THR A 56 -2.27 -3.35 5.91
CA THR A 56 -2.13 -3.10 4.47
C THR A 56 -2.12 -1.61 4.15
N GLY A 57 -1.07 -1.17 3.49
CA GLY A 57 -1.00 0.17 2.90
C GLY A 57 -1.84 0.26 1.63
N CYS A 58 -2.67 1.29 1.54
CA CYS A 58 -3.48 1.60 0.36
C CYS A 58 -3.62 3.12 0.22
N ALA A 59 -3.26 3.68 -0.93
CA ALA A 59 -3.27 5.13 -1.14
C ALA A 59 -4.67 5.67 -1.44
N MET A 60 -5.53 4.88 -2.06
CA MET A 60 -6.92 5.24 -2.37
C MET A 60 -7.88 4.19 -1.78
N PRO A 61 -8.09 4.18 -0.44
CA PRO A 61 -8.91 3.19 0.25
C PRO A 61 -10.41 3.50 0.11
N GLU A 62 -10.91 3.51 -1.10
CA GLU A 62 -12.31 3.73 -1.45
C GLU A 62 -12.74 2.78 -2.60
N GLY A 63 -14.01 2.78 -2.98
CA GLY A 63 -14.52 1.90 -4.03
C GLY A 63 -14.15 0.43 -3.78
N CYS A 64 -13.55 -0.23 -4.77
CA CYS A 64 -13.09 -1.63 -4.66
C CYS A 64 -11.91 -1.82 -3.67
N GLN A 65 -11.28 -0.76 -3.22
CA GLN A 65 -10.24 -0.76 -2.17
C GLN A 65 -10.77 -0.27 -0.81
N GLY A 66 -12.06 0.02 -0.72
CA GLY A 66 -12.69 0.55 0.48
C GLY A 66 -13.00 -0.51 1.55
N MET A 67 -13.78 -0.11 2.54
CA MET A 67 -14.29 -0.99 3.61
C MET A 67 -13.24 -1.75 4.42
N ASN A 68 -12.00 -1.34 4.45
CA ASN A 68 -10.87 -2.07 5.02
C ASN A 68 -10.46 -3.27 4.15
N VAL A 69 -9.85 -2.96 3.02
CA VAL A 69 -9.37 -3.95 2.04
C VAL A 69 -8.42 -4.98 2.65
N SER A 70 -7.66 -4.62 3.69
CA SER A 70 -6.80 -5.55 4.43
C SER A 70 -7.59 -6.70 5.03
N ARG A 71 -8.65 -6.38 5.75
CA ARG A 71 -9.52 -7.37 6.38
C ARG A 71 -10.25 -8.24 5.36
N ILE A 72 -10.74 -7.63 4.27
CA ILE A 72 -11.40 -8.36 3.18
C ILE A 72 -10.44 -9.37 2.56
N ALA A 73 -9.21 -8.95 2.27
CA ALA A 73 -8.20 -9.82 1.68
C ALA A 73 -7.73 -10.93 2.63
N ALA A 74 -7.58 -10.65 3.93
CA ALA A 74 -7.24 -11.68 4.92
C ALA A 74 -8.31 -12.77 4.96
N MET A 75 -9.59 -12.41 4.94
CA MET A 75 -10.69 -13.38 4.86
C MET A 75 -10.71 -14.12 3.52
N GLY A 76 -10.46 -13.42 2.41
CA GLY A 76 -10.33 -14.01 1.08
C GLY A 76 -9.13 -14.96 0.94
N ALA A 77 -8.07 -14.73 1.71
CA ALA A 77 -6.91 -15.62 1.80
C ALA A 77 -7.20 -16.91 2.58
N GLY A 78 -8.31 -16.96 3.31
CA GLY A 78 -8.70 -18.10 4.16
C GLY A 78 -8.12 -18.03 5.58
N PHE A 79 -7.69 -16.87 6.03
CA PHE A 79 -7.23 -16.71 7.41
C PHE A 79 -8.41 -16.85 8.38
N PRO A 80 -8.18 -17.36 9.60
CA PRO A 80 -9.21 -17.43 10.63
C PRO A 80 -9.82 -16.05 10.93
N LYS A 81 -11.07 -16.06 11.39
CA LYS A 81 -11.81 -14.82 11.71
C LYS A 81 -11.16 -13.97 12.82
N ASP A 82 -10.32 -14.58 13.62
CA ASP A 82 -9.66 -13.93 14.76
C ASP A 82 -8.42 -13.12 14.32
N VAL A 83 -7.91 -13.34 13.10
CA VAL A 83 -6.84 -12.53 12.52
C VAL A 83 -7.36 -11.13 12.22
N ALA A 84 -6.78 -10.10 12.82
CA ALA A 84 -7.17 -8.71 12.58
C ALA A 84 -6.73 -8.22 11.20
N GLY A 85 -7.25 -7.08 10.78
CA GLY A 85 -6.83 -6.42 9.54
C GLY A 85 -7.03 -4.93 9.61
N THR A 86 -6.02 -4.17 9.18
CA THR A 86 -5.99 -2.71 9.21
C THR A 86 -5.54 -2.15 7.87
N THR A 87 -6.28 -1.18 7.33
CA THR A 87 -5.87 -0.45 6.13
C THR A 87 -5.35 0.92 6.53
N VAL A 88 -4.14 1.27 6.08
CA VAL A 88 -3.49 2.53 6.39
C VAL A 88 -3.20 3.32 5.12
N ASN A 89 -3.34 4.65 5.20
CA ASN A 89 -3.09 5.55 4.09
C ASN A 89 -2.04 6.61 4.47
N ARG A 90 -0.94 6.58 3.75
CA ARG A 90 0.08 7.63 3.67
C ARG A 90 0.50 7.80 2.20
N PHE A 91 -0.48 7.77 1.30
CA PHE A 91 -0.29 7.79 -0.16
C PHE A 91 0.80 6.79 -0.61
N CYS A 92 1.76 7.22 -1.41
CA CYS A 92 2.83 6.34 -1.94
C CYS A 92 3.70 5.68 -0.87
N SER A 93 3.70 6.19 0.38
CA SER A 93 4.43 5.59 1.50
C SER A 93 3.59 4.63 2.35
N SER A 94 2.37 4.30 1.94
CA SER A 94 1.45 3.47 2.72
C SER A 94 2.02 2.08 3.00
N GLY A 95 2.66 1.45 2.02
CA GLY A 95 3.27 0.13 2.20
C GLY A 95 4.42 0.14 3.21
N SER A 96 5.33 1.11 3.13
CA SER A 96 6.40 1.29 4.10
C SER A 96 5.85 1.58 5.50
N GLN A 97 4.76 2.37 5.59
CA GLN A 97 4.08 2.64 6.85
C GLN A 97 3.48 1.37 7.46
N ALA A 98 2.88 0.52 6.64
CA ALA A 98 2.30 -0.75 7.07
C ALA A 98 3.37 -1.67 7.67
N ILE A 99 4.53 -1.80 7.02
CA ILE A 99 5.67 -2.58 7.53
C ILE A 99 6.17 -2.02 8.86
N ALA A 100 6.32 -0.70 8.97
CA ALA A 100 6.74 -0.06 10.21
C ALA A 100 5.75 -0.30 11.36
N MET A 101 4.44 -0.27 11.07
CA MET A 101 3.41 -0.54 12.08
C MET A 101 3.44 -2.00 12.52
N ALA A 102 3.57 -2.96 11.61
CA ALA A 102 3.72 -4.38 11.93
C ALA A 102 4.95 -4.61 12.84
N ALA A 103 6.08 -4.00 12.51
CA ALA A 103 7.28 -4.07 13.35
C ALA A 103 7.05 -3.46 14.74
N HIS A 104 6.34 -2.33 14.83
CA HIS A 104 6.02 -1.72 16.13
C HIS A 104 5.07 -2.58 16.97
N GLN A 105 4.10 -3.27 16.38
CA GLN A 105 3.26 -4.22 17.12
C GLN A 105 4.10 -5.33 17.75
N ILE A 106 5.06 -5.89 17.00
CA ILE A 106 5.97 -6.92 17.52
C ILE A 106 6.85 -6.36 18.66
N ILE A 107 7.44 -5.17 18.47
CA ILE A 107 8.40 -4.60 19.42
C ILE A 107 7.71 -4.09 20.70
N ASN A 108 6.60 -3.36 20.54
CA ASN A 108 6.00 -2.56 21.60
C ASN A 108 4.72 -3.17 22.19
N GLU A 109 3.95 -3.92 21.40
CA GLU A 109 2.64 -4.41 21.78
C GLU A 109 2.64 -5.92 22.09
N GLY A 110 3.72 -6.61 21.75
CA GLY A 110 3.93 -8.01 22.10
C GLY A 110 3.41 -9.01 21.08
N ALA A 111 2.96 -8.58 19.91
CA ALA A 111 2.59 -9.50 18.84
C ALA A 111 3.74 -10.43 18.46
N GLU A 112 3.44 -11.69 18.18
CA GLU A 112 4.43 -12.66 17.74
C GLU A 112 4.60 -12.67 16.23
N VAL A 113 3.49 -12.56 15.48
CA VAL A 113 3.49 -12.57 14.01
C VAL A 113 2.54 -11.48 13.48
N ALA A 114 3.05 -10.62 12.62
CA ALA A 114 2.26 -9.62 11.92
C ALA A 114 2.69 -9.53 10.44
N ILE A 115 1.78 -9.14 9.57
CA ILE A 115 2.04 -8.96 8.15
C ILE A 115 1.90 -7.49 7.79
N GLY A 116 2.98 -6.88 7.28
CA GLY A 116 2.93 -5.58 6.61
C GLY A 116 2.79 -5.75 5.10
N ALA A 117 1.72 -5.27 4.51
CA ALA A 117 1.39 -5.45 3.10
C ALA A 117 1.09 -4.12 2.39
N GLY A 118 0.91 -4.18 1.08
CA GLY A 118 0.46 -3.05 0.27
C GLY A 118 -0.38 -3.51 -0.92
N VAL A 119 -1.38 -2.72 -1.28
CA VAL A 119 -2.28 -2.97 -2.41
C VAL A 119 -2.67 -1.67 -3.10
N GLU A 120 -2.72 -1.67 -4.43
CA GLU A 120 -3.20 -0.53 -5.18
C GLU A 120 -3.69 -0.94 -6.57
N THR A 121 -4.84 -0.41 -6.99
CA THR A 121 -5.31 -0.45 -8.37
C THR A 121 -5.58 0.97 -8.88
N ILE A 122 -4.73 1.48 -9.77
CA ILE A 122 -4.92 2.79 -10.37
C ILE A 122 -6.07 2.75 -11.38
N THR A 123 -6.17 1.69 -12.16
CA THR A 123 -7.15 1.57 -13.24
C THR A 123 -8.58 1.65 -12.73
N MET A 124 -8.92 0.89 -11.69
CA MET A 124 -10.28 0.82 -11.16
C MET A 124 -10.61 2.03 -10.26
N MET A 125 -9.57 2.71 -9.74
CA MET A 125 -9.76 3.86 -8.86
C MET A 125 -9.76 5.20 -9.59
N GLN A 126 -9.24 5.28 -10.81
CA GLN A 126 -9.18 6.50 -11.61
C GLN A 126 -10.01 6.40 -12.89
N ASP A 127 -11.10 5.67 -12.85
CA ASP A 127 -12.03 5.47 -13.96
C ASP A 127 -13.12 6.56 -14.09
N GLY A 128 -13.07 7.56 -13.22
CA GLY A 128 -14.05 8.66 -13.17
C GLY A 128 -15.24 8.41 -12.24
N THR A 129 -15.30 7.28 -11.54
CA THR A 129 -16.38 6.96 -10.59
C THR A 129 -16.07 7.36 -9.14
N GLN A 130 -14.91 7.95 -8.91
CA GLN A 130 -14.47 8.41 -7.58
C GLN A 130 -15.47 9.40 -6.97
N ASN A 131 -15.71 9.28 -5.67
CA ASN A 131 -16.44 10.30 -4.93
C ASN A 131 -15.55 11.53 -4.69
N THR A 132 -15.70 12.54 -5.54
CA THR A 132 -14.98 13.82 -5.42
C THR A 132 -15.76 14.89 -4.66
N HIS A 133 -16.95 14.55 -4.13
CA HIS A 133 -17.77 15.50 -3.40
C HIS A 133 -17.03 16.04 -2.17
N ARG A 134 -16.80 17.36 -2.13
CA ARG A 134 -16.10 18.06 -1.06
C ARG A 134 -14.69 17.53 -0.74
N MET A 135 -14.04 16.92 -1.72
CA MET A 135 -12.68 16.37 -1.58
C MET A 135 -11.64 17.46 -1.24
N VAL A 136 -11.86 18.68 -1.71
CA VAL A 136 -10.96 19.82 -1.46
C VAL A 136 -11.48 20.62 -0.27
N ASN A 137 -10.68 20.71 0.79
CA ASN A 137 -10.94 21.61 1.91
C ASN A 137 -10.44 23.02 1.57
N ALA A 138 -11.36 23.99 1.48
CA ALA A 138 -11.03 25.36 1.05
C ALA A 138 -10.04 26.05 2.00
N ALA A 139 -10.24 25.95 3.31
CA ALA A 139 -9.35 26.58 4.28
C ALA A 139 -7.94 25.98 4.28
N ALA A 140 -7.82 24.66 4.14
CA ALA A 140 -6.53 24.00 4.02
C ALA A 140 -5.81 24.39 2.71
N LYS A 141 -6.54 24.50 1.60
CA LYS A 141 -6.00 24.96 0.31
C LYS A 141 -5.55 26.41 0.35
N GLU A 142 -6.31 27.29 1.02
CA GLU A 142 -5.92 28.69 1.21
C GLU A 142 -4.62 28.81 2.00
N ARG A 143 -4.50 28.02 3.08
CA ARG A 143 -3.30 28.02 3.94
C ARG A 143 -2.07 27.40 3.26
N PHE A 144 -2.30 26.34 2.46
CA PHE A 144 -1.25 25.61 1.75
C PHE A 144 -1.68 25.37 0.28
N PRO A 145 -1.49 26.33 -0.62
CA PRO A 145 -1.96 26.26 -1.99
C PRO A 145 -1.50 25.02 -2.76
N GLY A 146 -0.29 24.52 -2.46
CA GLY A 146 0.28 23.31 -3.08
C GLY A 146 -0.23 21.99 -2.52
N LEU A 147 -1.09 21.98 -1.48
CA LEU A 147 -1.53 20.75 -0.83
C LEU A 147 -2.25 19.77 -1.77
N TYR A 148 -2.95 20.31 -2.74
CA TYR A 148 -3.73 19.53 -3.72
C TYR A 148 -3.09 19.51 -5.11
N PHE A 149 -1.81 19.83 -5.23
CA PHE A 149 -1.13 19.74 -6.51
C PHE A 149 -1.04 18.29 -6.99
N PRO A 150 -1.36 18.00 -8.24
CA PRO A 150 -1.01 16.73 -8.85
C PRO A 150 0.50 16.47 -8.75
N MET A 151 0.91 15.22 -8.60
CA MET A 151 2.33 14.87 -8.42
C MET A 151 3.20 15.32 -9.60
N GLY A 152 2.66 15.40 -10.82
CA GLY A 152 3.36 15.98 -11.97
C GLY A 152 3.76 17.44 -11.74
N ILE A 153 2.84 18.26 -11.22
CA ILE A 153 3.13 19.67 -10.88
C ILE A 153 4.15 19.76 -9.74
N THR A 154 4.02 18.90 -8.74
CA THR A 154 5.01 18.83 -7.65
C THR A 154 6.40 18.48 -8.18
N ALA A 155 6.49 17.55 -9.13
CA ALA A 155 7.75 17.18 -9.78
C ALA A 155 8.36 18.36 -10.56
N GLU A 156 7.55 19.12 -11.30
CA GLU A 156 8.03 20.33 -11.99
C GLU A 156 8.56 21.39 -11.01
N VAL A 157 7.87 21.63 -9.90
CA VAL A 157 8.35 22.53 -8.85
C VAL A 157 9.69 22.07 -8.25
N VAL A 158 9.85 20.76 -8.05
CA VAL A 158 11.13 20.18 -7.57
C VAL A 158 12.22 20.35 -8.62
N ALA A 159 11.93 20.06 -9.89
CA ALA A 159 12.87 20.18 -10.98
C ALA A 159 13.36 21.64 -11.13
N GLU A 160 12.46 22.60 -11.07
CA GLU A 160 12.81 24.03 -11.11
C GLU A 160 13.68 24.44 -9.90
N ARG A 161 13.26 24.06 -8.69
CA ARG A 161 13.95 24.42 -7.44
C ARG A 161 15.38 23.90 -7.37
N TYR A 162 15.61 22.69 -7.86
CA TYR A 162 16.92 22.03 -7.79
C TYR A 162 17.69 22.03 -9.11
N GLY A 163 17.19 22.69 -10.16
CA GLY A 163 17.85 22.79 -11.44
C GLY A 163 17.96 21.45 -12.18
N ILE A 164 17.00 20.54 -12.00
CA ILE A 164 17.00 19.20 -12.60
C ILE A 164 16.42 19.30 -14.02
N SER A 165 17.27 19.13 -15.02
CA SER A 165 16.84 19.17 -16.41
C SER A 165 16.21 17.85 -16.87
N ARG A 166 15.38 17.92 -17.91
CA ARG A 166 14.82 16.75 -18.56
C ARG A 166 15.90 15.79 -19.06
N CYS A 167 17.04 16.32 -19.55
CA CYS A 167 18.16 15.53 -20.03
C CYS A 167 18.81 14.72 -18.90
N LEU A 168 18.91 15.28 -17.71
CA LEU A 168 19.47 14.59 -16.55
C LEU A 168 18.67 13.31 -16.22
N LEU A 169 17.33 13.36 -16.37
CA LEU A 169 16.45 12.21 -16.11
C LEU A 169 16.66 11.03 -17.07
N TYR A 170 17.20 11.29 -18.27
CA TYR A 170 17.51 10.24 -19.25
C TYR A 170 18.91 9.68 -19.12
N THR A 171 19.81 10.38 -18.43
CA THR A 171 21.22 9.96 -18.26
C THR A 171 21.47 9.26 -16.93
N SER A 172 20.56 9.39 -15.97
CA SER A 172 20.58 8.66 -14.70
C SER A 172 19.42 7.67 -14.68
N ASP A 173 19.62 6.50 -15.25
CA ASP A 173 18.59 5.45 -15.23
C ASP A 173 18.70 4.65 -13.94
N ALA A 174 18.07 5.18 -12.90
CA ALA A 174 17.96 4.50 -11.60
C ALA A 174 16.91 3.36 -11.62
N ALA A 175 16.27 3.11 -12.76
CA ALA A 175 15.25 2.08 -12.90
C ALA A 175 15.84 0.73 -13.39
N ASP A 176 17.07 0.74 -13.87
CA ASP A 176 17.77 -0.44 -14.41
C ASP A 176 18.76 -1.08 -13.42
N GLU A 177 18.81 -0.62 -12.15
CA GLU A 177 19.63 -1.21 -11.08
C GLU A 177 18.81 -2.10 -10.15
#